data_56d292f4f8d06002fcc6155d05003925
#
_entry.id   56d292f4f8d06002fcc6155d05003925
#
_cell.length_a   1.000
_cell.length_b   1.000
_cell.length_c   1.000
_cell.angle_alpha   90.00
_cell.angle_beta   90.00
_cell.angle_gamma   90.00
#
_symmetry.space_group_name_H-M   'P 1'
#
loop_
_entity.id
_entity.type
_entity.pdbx_description
1 polymer ?
#
loop_
_entity_poly.entity_id
_entity_poly.type
_entity_poly.pdbx_seq_one_letter_code
_entity_poly.pdbx_strand_id
1 'polypeptide(L)'
;MNEEIKNEIKKLKKEKDAVILAHYYVDGEVEEIADYVGDSYYLAEIATKVPESTIVFCGVSFMGESAKILNPKKRVVMADGHADCPMAHMVDVDKIREVRNEYPDVSVVCYVNSTAEIKAESDVCVTSSNALKIVKNLPNKDIFFIPDENLGRFVASQLPEKHFIFNDGFCHVHKSIHKEELQKAKEAHPEALVLTHPECTGDILELSDFIGSTSQIIDYATKSENNTFIICTEMGVFYELHQKNPEKKFYSVGHRQFCPNMKMVRLEGVKEALETMQPEVNLDEEMRQKAALPLEKMLKLAAQ
;
A
#
# COMPACT_ATOMS: atom_id res chain seq x y z
N MET A 1 -5.30 -14.00 27.14
CA MET A 1 -4.98 -14.64 25.83
C MET A 1 -4.16 -13.71 24.98
N ASN A 2 -4.67 -12.56 24.50
CA ASN A 2 -3.89 -11.67 23.62
C ASN A 2 -2.59 -11.14 24.25
N GLU A 3 -2.59 -10.77 25.55
CA GLU A 3 -1.37 -10.29 26.23
C GLU A 3 -0.29 -11.38 26.36
N GLU A 4 -0.70 -12.64 26.53
CA GLU A 4 0.21 -13.78 26.58
C GLU A 4 0.89 -13.97 25.21
N ILE A 5 0.09 -13.97 24.11
CA ILE A 5 0.61 -14.06 22.74
C ILE A 5 1.55 -12.90 22.44
N LYS A 6 1.20 -11.66 22.80
CA LYS A 6 2.06 -10.48 22.62
C LYS A 6 3.41 -10.63 23.34
N ASN A 7 3.41 -11.18 24.54
CA ASN A 7 4.64 -11.42 25.31
C ASN A 7 5.51 -12.51 24.67
N GLU A 8 4.89 -13.57 24.15
CA GLU A 8 5.59 -14.63 23.40
C GLU A 8 6.20 -14.08 22.10
N ILE A 9 5.45 -13.27 21.34
CA ILE A 9 5.95 -12.57 20.14
C ILE A 9 7.18 -11.72 20.48
N LYS A 10 7.12 -10.91 21.55
CA LYS A 10 8.25 -10.07 21.97
C LYS A 10 9.51 -10.89 22.31
N LYS A 11 9.34 -12.07 22.89
CA LYS A 11 10.44 -13.00 23.20
C LYS A 11 11.01 -13.59 21.91
N LEU A 12 10.15 -14.19 21.09
CA LEU A 12 10.53 -14.84 19.82
C LEU A 12 11.23 -13.85 18.87
N LYS A 13 10.74 -12.61 18.77
CA LYS A 13 11.34 -11.56 17.97
C LYS A 13 12.82 -11.33 18.34
N LYS A 14 13.14 -11.28 19.62
CA LYS A 14 14.53 -11.12 20.09
C LYS A 14 15.38 -12.37 19.79
N GLU A 15 14.82 -13.56 20.01
CA GLU A 15 15.51 -14.82 19.78
C GLU A 15 15.83 -15.06 18.30
N LYS A 16 14.99 -14.54 17.40
CA LYS A 16 15.11 -14.71 15.95
C LYS A 16 15.80 -13.55 15.23
N ASP A 17 16.30 -12.55 15.97
CA ASP A 17 16.84 -11.31 15.38
C ASP A 17 15.87 -10.76 14.32
N ALA A 18 14.61 -10.55 14.73
CA ALA A 18 13.53 -10.21 13.84
C ALA A 18 12.92 -8.84 14.14
N VAL A 19 12.55 -8.14 13.07
CA VAL A 19 11.75 -6.90 13.08
C VAL A 19 10.37 -7.21 12.51
N ILE A 20 9.32 -6.62 13.07
CA ILE A 20 7.94 -6.74 12.60
C ILE A 20 7.55 -5.44 11.90
N LEU A 21 7.19 -5.54 10.63
CA LEU A 21 6.68 -4.45 9.81
C LEU A 21 5.19 -4.66 9.54
N ALA A 22 4.34 -3.70 9.86
CA ALA A 22 2.89 -3.82 9.71
C ALA A 22 2.29 -2.69 8.87
N HIS A 23 1.38 -3.04 7.98
CA HIS A 23 0.62 -2.06 7.22
C HIS A 23 -0.55 -1.51 8.05
N TYR A 24 -0.91 -0.23 7.89
CA TYR A 24 -2.07 0.42 8.56
C TYR A 24 -3.42 -0.28 8.37
N TYR A 25 -3.54 -1.24 7.45
CA TYR A 25 -4.79 -1.94 7.17
C TYR A 25 -4.93 -3.28 7.91
N VAL A 26 -3.95 -3.70 8.70
CA VAL A 26 -4.09 -4.85 9.59
C VAL A 26 -4.93 -4.47 10.82
N ASP A 27 -5.25 -5.43 11.67
CA ASP A 27 -5.95 -5.12 12.92
C ASP A 27 -5.03 -4.41 13.92
N GLY A 28 -5.59 -3.47 14.70
CA GLY A 28 -4.83 -2.66 15.65
C GLY A 28 -3.99 -3.46 16.64
N GLU A 29 -4.43 -4.65 17.05
CA GLU A 29 -3.66 -5.53 17.92
C GLU A 29 -2.35 -6.04 17.28
N VAL A 30 -2.30 -6.11 15.94
CA VAL A 30 -1.07 -6.44 15.20
C VAL A 30 -0.19 -5.19 15.07
N GLU A 31 -0.78 -4.00 14.89
CA GLU A 31 -0.03 -2.76 14.90
C GLU A 31 0.68 -2.53 16.25
N GLU A 32 0.04 -2.88 17.37
CA GLU A 32 0.61 -2.73 18.72
C GLU A 32 1.89 -3.55 18.97
N ILE A 33 2.09 -4.66 18.25
CA ILE A 33 3.30 -5.49 18.41
C ILE A 33 4.36 -5.22 17.34
N ALA A 34 4.02 -4.43 16.32
CA ALA A 34 4.93 -4.08 15.25
C ALA A 34 6.00 -3.08 15.71
N ASP A 35 7.18 -3.17 15.11
CA ASP A 35 8.26 -2.19 15.31
C ASP A 35 8.05 -0.95 14.45
N TYR A 36 7.47 -1.15 13.27
CA TYR A 36 7.16 -0.09 12.33
C TYR A 36 5.80 -0.34 11.71
N VAL A 37 4.97 0.69 11.73
CA VAL A 37 3.64 0.71 11.10
C VAL A 37 3.64 1.80 10.04
N GLY A 38 3.14 1.49 8.84
CA GLY A 38 3.16 2.45 7.75
C GLY A 38 2.38 2.01 6.51
N ASP A 39 2.44 2.87 5.48
CA ASP A 39 1.99 2.54 4.13
C ASP A 39 3.08 1.76 3.35
N SER A 40 2.75 1.34 2.14
CA SER A 40 3.65 0.50 1.31
C SER A 40 5.00 1.18 1.02
N TYR A 41 5.03 2.51 0.86
CA TYR A 41 6.28 3.23 0.60
C TYR A 41 7.18 3.24 1.83
N TYR A 42 6.62 3.68 2.97
CA TYR A 42 7.35 3.74 4.23
C TYR A 42 7.92 2.37 4.61
N LEU A 43 7.12 1.30 4.50
CA LEU A 43 7.56 -0.05 4.85
C LEU A 43 8.63 -0.58 3.90
N ALA A 44 8.55 -0.28 2.60
CA ALA A 44 9.60 -0.64 1.65
C ALA A 44 10.92 0.09 1.94
N GLU A 45 10.84 1.37 2.30
CA GLU A 45 12.01 2.17 2.67
C GLU A 45 12.64 1.68 3.98
N ILE A 46 11.84 1.51 5.05
CA ILE A 46 12.33 1.11 6.35
C ILE A 46 12.93 -0.31 6.34
N ALA A 47 12.38 -1.22 5.54
CA ALA A 47 12.92 -2.57 5.35
C ALA A 47 14.40 -2.56 4.94
N THR A 48 14.84 -1.53 4.18
CA THR A 48 16.24 -1.39 3.76
C THR A 48 17.17 -0.84 4.86
N LYS A 49 16.59 -0.25 5.91
CA LYS A 49 17.34 0.48 6.97
C LYS A 49 17.47 -0.31 8.26
N VAL A 50 16.56 -1.23 8.54
CA VAL A 50 16.58 -2.03 9.77
C VAL A 50 17.78 -2.97 9.80
N PRO A 51 18.44 -3.14 10.97
CA PRO A 51 19.64 -3.97 11.09
C PRO A 51 19.34 -5.47 11.19
N GLU A 52 18.14 -5.86 11.63
CA GLU A 52 17.76 -7.23 11.88
C GLU A 52 17.91 -8.11 10.63
N SER A 53 18.28 -9.36 10.85
CA SER A 53 18.47 -10.35 9.77
C SER A 53 17.16 -10.93 9.24
N THR A 54 16.08 -10.80 10.03
CA THR A 54 14.76 -11.33 9.73
C THR A 54 13.71 -10.22 9.73
N ILE A 55 12.85 -10.21 8.71
CA ILE A 55 11.66 -9.34 8.62
C ILE A 55 10.42 -10.23 8.69
N VAL A 56 9.54 -10.01 9.67
CA VAL A 56 8.18 -10.54 9.67
C VAL A 56 7.27 -9.47 9.11
N PHE A 57 6.64 -9.77 7.97
CA PHE A 57 5.81 -8.80 7.27
C PHE A 57 4.31 -9.06 7.55
N CYS A 58 3.66 -8.09 8.19
CA CYS A 58 2.24 -8.05 8.48
C CYS A 58 1.52 -7.23 7.40
N GLY A 59 1.14 -7.88 6.31
CA GLY A 59 0.51 -7.30 5.14
C GLY A 59 0.24 -8.38 4.10
N VAL A 60 0.05 -7.98 2.84
CA VAL A 60 -0.21 -8.89 1.72
C VAL A 60 1.05 -9.24 0.94
N SER A 61 0.99 -10.31 0.15
CA SER A 61 2.11 -10.97 -0.52
C SER A 61 3.07 -10.03 -1.25
N PHE A 62 2.58 -9.12 -2.11
CA PHE A 62 3.43 -8.21 -2.89
C PHE A 62 4.32 -7.29 -2.04
N MET A 63 3.93 -7.04 -0.78
CA MET A 63 4.71 -6.23 0.17
C MET A 63 5.89 -7.03 0.69
N GLY A 64 5.67 -8.29 1.06
CA GLY A 64 6.74 -9.22 1.44
C GLY A 64 7.71 -9.47 0.28
N GLU A 65 7.19 -9.63 -0.95
CA GLU A 65 8.01 -9.70 -2.15
C GLU A 65 8.89 -8.46 -2.31
N SER A 66 8.30 -7.25 -2.20
CA SER A 66 9.07 -6.00 -2.31
C SER A 66 10.15 -5.90 -1.23
N ALA A 67 9.84 -6.31 0.01
CA ALA A 67 10.82 -6.36 1.08
C ALA A 67 11.96 -7.36 0.77
N LYS A 68 11.64 -8.55 0.22
CA LYS A 68 12.64 -9.55 -0.18
C LYS A 68 13.48 -9.10 -1.38
N ILE A 69 12.86 -8.47 -2.38
CA ILE A 69 13.54 -7.93 -3.56
C ILE A 69 14.62 -6.93 -3.14
N LEU A 70 14.29 -6.01 -2.25
CA LEU A 70 15.18 -4.96 -1.78
C LEU A 70 16.21 -5.47 -0.74
N ASN A 71 15.94 -6.60 -0.08
CA ASN A 71 16.79 -7.15 0.98
C ASN A 71 17.13 -8.64 0.73
N PRO A 72 17.88 -8.97 -0.33
CA PRO A 72 18.10 -10.37 -0.74
C PRO A 72 18.80 -11.23 0.33
N LYS A 73 19.60 -10.60 1.21
CA LYS A 73 20.33 -11.30 2.29
C LYS A 73 19.49 -11.53 3.53
N LYS A 74 18.38 -10.82 3.69
CA LYS A 74 17.48 -10.98 4.85
C LYS A 74 16.50 -12.10 4.60
N ARG A 75 16.08 -12.76 5.67
CA ARG A 75 14.90 -13.62 5.65
C ARG A 75 13.66 -12.76 5.74
N VAL A 76 12.72 -12.95 4.84
CA VAL A 76 11.41 -12.29 4.88
C VAL A 76 10.35 -13.35 5.03
N VAL A 77 9.55 -13.25 6.08
CA VAL A 77 8.49 -14.20 6.43
C VAL A 77 7.17 -13.44 6.47
N MET A 78 6.14 -14.00 5.86
CA MET A 78 4.79 -13.42 5.95
C MET A 78 4.09 -13.87 7.24
N ALA A 79 3.39 -12.95 7.90
CA ALA A 79 2.55 -13.30 9.05
C ALA A 79 1.35 -14.18 8.66
N ASP A 80 0.90 -14.06 7.41
CA ASP A 80 -0.07 -14.98 6.80
C ASP A 80 0.31 -15.19 5.33
N GLY A 81 0.53 -16.44 4.92
CA GLY A 81 0.95 -16.80 3.56
C GLY A 81 -0.17 -16.79 2.52
N HIS A 82 -1.44 -16.67 2.96
CA HIS A 82 -2.61 -16.59 2.08
C HIS A 82 -3.10 -15.16 1.90
N ALA A 83 -2.57 -14.21 2.66
CA ALA A 83 -2.90 -12.80 2.52
C ALA A 83 -2.35 -12.25 1.20
N ASP A 84 -3.20 -12.08 0.21
CA ASP A 84 -2.83 -11.63 -1.14
C ASP A 84 -3.72 -10.48 -1.62
N CYS A 85 -3.22 -9.70 -2.59
CA CYS A 85 -3.97 -8.59 -3.16
C CYS A 85 -4.49 -8.96 -4.55
N PRO A 86 -5.83 -9.07 -4.75
CA PRO A 86 -6.38 -9.40 -6.06
C PRO A 86 -5.94 -8.44 -7.17
N MET A 87 -5.76 -7.15 -6.85
CA MET A 87 -5.31 -6.15 -7.81
C MET A 87 -3.91 -6.47 -8.37
N ALA A 88 -3.05 -7.12 -7.58
CA ALA A 88 -1.69 -7.46 -8.02
C ALA A 88 -1.67 -8.41 -9.23
N HIS A 89 -2.78 -9.09 -9.49
CA HIS A 89 -2.97 -10.05 -10.58
C HIS A 89 -3.86 -9.51 -11.71
N MET A 90 -4.20 -8.20 -11.72
CA MET A 90 -5.06 -7.60 -12.75
C MET A 90 -4.29 -7.04 -13.95
N VAL A 91 -3.05 -7.41 -14.12
CA VAL A 91 -2.23 -7.14 -15.31
C VAL A 91 -1.31 -8.33 -15.54
N ASP A 92 -1.03 -8.64 -16.79
CA ASP A 92 -0.06 -9.67 -17.18
C ASP A 92 1.08 -9.09 -18.02
N VAL A 93 2.13 -9.88 -18.18
CA VAL A 93 3.34 -9.51 -18.91
C VAL A 93 3.05 -9.31 -20.40
N ASP A 94 2.12 -10.07 -20.97
CA ASP A 94 1.78 -9.97 -22.40
C ASP A 94 1.14 -8.63 -22.70
N LYS A 95 0.28 -8.10 -21.79
CA LYS A 95 -0.25 -6.75 -21.90
C LYS A 95 0.82 -5.67 -21.90
N ILE A 96 1.83 -5.82 -21.05
CA ILE A 96 2.98 -4.89 -21.01
C ILE A 96 3.70 -4.92 -22.36
N ARG A 97 3.93 -6.10 -22.93
CA ARG A 97 4.61 -6.28 -24.23
C ARG A 97 3.78 -5.69 -25.38
N GLU A 98 2.46 -5.90 -25.39
CA GLU A 98 1.56 -5.28 -26.39
C GLU A 98 1.69 -3.76 -26.38
N VAL A 99 1.60 -3.13 -25.20
CA VAL A 99 1.69 -1.68 -25.07
C VAL A 99 3.09 -1.17 -25.49
N ARG A 100 4.16 -1.86 -25.13
CA ARG A 100 5.53 -1.50 -25.58
C ARG A 100 5.69 -1.61 -27.11
N ASN A 101 5.02 -2.56 -27.77
CA ASN A 101 5.04 -2.68 -29.23
C ASN A 101 4.29 -1.53 -29.91
N GLU A 102 3.20 -1.08 -29.32
CA GLU A 102 2.36 0.02 -29.86
C GLU A 102 3.01 1.40 -29.56
N TYR A 103 3.63 1.54 -28.38
CA TYR A 103 4.27 2.77 -27.88
C TYR A 103 5.75 2.48 -27.52
N PRO A 104 6.69 2.50 -28.49
CA PRO A 104 8.08 2.09 -28.24
C PRO A 104 8.83 2.88 -27.14
N ASP A 105 8.44 4.15 -26.92
CA ASP A 105 9.04 5.05 -25.93
C ASP A 105 8.21 5.11 -24.62
N VAL A 106 7.24 4.21 -24.41
CA VAL A 106 6.40 4.21 -23.22
C VAL A 106 7.21 3.90 -21.96
N SER A 107 6.92 4.61 -20.89
CA SER A 107 7.37 4.23 -19.54
C SER A 107 6.27 3.43 -18.84
N VAL A 108 6.58 2.19 -18.47
CA VAL A 108 5.69 1.34 -17.66
C VAL A 108 5.87 1.72 -16.20
N VAL A 109 4.88 2.37 -15.65
CA VAL A 109 4.81 2.83 -14.26
C VAL A 109 3.99 1.83 -13.46
N CYS A 110 4.65 1.09 -12.59
CA CYS A 110 4.06 0.00 -11.83
C CYS A 110 3.74 0.45 -10.41
N TYR A 111 2.46 0.51 -10.07
CA TYR A 111 2.06 0.59 -8.67
C TYR A 111 2.54 -0.67 -7.94
N VAL A 112 3.17 -0.51 -6.77
CA VAL A 112 3.80 -1.61 -6.01
C VAL A 112 2.86 -2.77 -5.68
N ASN A 113 1.53 -2.53 -5.76
CA ASN A 113 0.48 -3.54 -5.62
C ASN A 113 0.42 -4.45 -6.87
N SER A 114 1.54 -5.06 -7.18
CA SER A 114 1.79 -5.94 -8.32
C SER A 114 2.74 -7.06 -7.92
N THR A 115 2.75 -8.16 -8.66
CA THR A 115 3.68 -9.28 -8.41
C THR A 115 5.12 -8.90 -8.74
N ALA A 116 6.09 -9.68 -8.23
CA ALA A 116 7.51 -9.52 -8.58
C ALA A 116 7.75 -9.62 -10.09
N GLU A 117 7.00 -10.48 -10.79
CA GLU A 117 7.09 -10.66 -12.24
C GLU A 117 6.70 -9.37 -12.99
N ILE A 118 5.61 -8.74 -12.61
CA ILE A 118 5.15 -7.47 -13.21
C ILE A 118 6.13 -6.33 -12.92
N LYS A 119 6.68 -6.28 -11.70
CA LYS A 119 7.73 -5.33 -11.36
C LYS A 119 8.97 -5.52 -12.23
N ALA A 120 9.38 -6.78 -12.50
CA ALA A 120 10.53 -7.09 -13.33
C ALA A 120 10.41 -6.60 -14.79
N GLU A 121 9.21 -6.44 -15.31
CA GLU A 121 8.91 -5.94 -16.66
C GLU A 121 8.62 -4.43 -16.69
N SER A 122 8.72 -3.74 -15.56
CA SER A 122 8.39 -2.32 -15.40
C SER A 122 9.61 -1.41 -15.39
N ASP A 123 9.44 -0.12 -15.70
CA ASP A 123 10.54 0.86 -15.74
C ASP A 123 10.75 1.57 -14.42
N VAL A 124 9.68 1.72 -13.63
CA VAL A 124 9.70 2.33 -12.30
C VAL A 124 8.50 1.87 -11.49
N CYS A 125 8.72 1.60 -10.20
CA CYS A 125 7.62 1.43 -9.26
C CYS A 125 7.18 2.76 -8.66
N VAL A 126 5.92 2.82 -8.23
CA VAL A 126 5.34 3.95 -7.50
C VAL A 126 4.43 3.45 -6.39
N THR A 127 4.13 4.33 -5.44
CA THR A 127 3.05 4.15 -4.47
C THR A 127 2.07 5.33 -4.56
N SER A 128 0.92 5.25 -3.91
CA SER A 128 -0.03 6.36 -3.87
C SER A 128 0.58 7.65 -3.30
N SER A 129 1.61 7.55 -2.44
CA SER A 129 2.28 8.70 -1.82
C SER A 129 3.26 9.43 -2.76
N ASN A 130 3.81 8.76 -3.77
CA ASN A 130 4.89 9.30 -4.61
C ASN A 130 4.62 9.26 -6.12
N ALA A 131 3.52 8.63 -6.57
CA ALA A 131 3.23 8.44 -8.00
C ALA A 131 3.24 9.76 -8.80
N LEU A 132 2.55 10.78 -8.32
CA LEU A 132 2.51 12.09 -8.99
C LEU A 132 3.91 12.70 -9.13
N LYS A 133 4.69 12.69 -8.04
CA LYS A 133 6.05 13.23 -8.02
C LYS A 133 6.97 12.50 -9.00
N ILE A 134 6.93 11.17 -8.99
CA ILE A 134 7.79 10.35 -9.84
C ILE A 134 7.39 10.51 -11.31
N VAL A 135 6.11 10.34 -11.65
CA VAL A 135 5.64 10.41 -13.04
C VAL A 135 5.88 11.78 -13.66
N LYS A 136 5.69 12.87 -12.90
CA LYS A 136 6.00 14.23 -13.34
C LYS A 136 7.45 14.37 -13.81
N ASN A 137 8.39 13.70 -13.13
CA ASN A 137 9.82 13.79 -13.42
C ASN A 137 10.34 12.76 -14.42
N LEU A 138 9.49 11.86 -14.94
CA LEU A 138 9.89 10.97 -16.02
C LEU A 138 10.01 11.75 -17.34
N PRO A 139 11.05 11.48 -18.16
CA PRO A 139 11.23 12.15 -19.45
C PRO A 139 10.19 11.71 -20.48
N ASN A 140 9.66 10.50 -20.37
CA ASN A 140 8.73 9.91 -21.34
C ASN A 140 7.38 10.66 -21.34
N LYS A 141 6.84 10.86 -22.54
CA LYS A 141 5.49 11.42 -22.72
C LYS A 141 4.41 10.39 -22.51
N ASP A 142 4.62 9.18 -23.05
CA ASP A 142 3.69 8.08 -22.97
C ASP A 142 3.93 7.30 -21.67
N ILE A 143 2.88 7.12 -20.87
CA ILE A 143 2.91 6.47 -19.57
C ILE A 143 1.90 5.34 -19.58
N PHE A 144 2.36 4.10 -19.42
CA PHE A 144 1.48 2.97 -19.14
C PHE A 144 1.41 2.76 -17.63
N PHE A 145 0.29 3.13 -17.03
CA PHE A 145 0.08 3.05 -15.59
C PHE A 145 -0.63 1.74 -15.22
N ILE A 146 0.00 0.92 -14.41
CA ILE A 146 -0.47 -0.41 -14.00
C ILE A 146 -0.36 -0.60 -12.49
N PRO A 147 -1.15 -1.52 -11.86
CA PRO A 147 -2.36 -2.13 -12.40
C PRO A 147 -3.61 -1.27 -12.19
N ASP A 148 -3.61 -0.29 -11.25
CA ASP A 148 -4.78 0.46 -10.80
C ASP A 148 -5.16 1.61 -11.74
N GLU A 149 -6.34 1.51 -12.34
CA GLU A 149 -6.88 2.54 -13.24
C GLU A 149 -7.19 3.85 -12.49
N ASN A 150 -7.75 3.77 -11.29
CA ASN A 150 -8.22 4.95 -10.55
C ASN A 150 -7.05 5.82 -10.10
N LEU A 151 -6.02 5.22 -9.49
CA LEU A 151 -4.78 5.92 -9.17
C LEU A 151 -4.12 6.50 -10.43
N GLY A 152 -4.08 5.73 -11.52
CA GLY A 152 -3.56 6.19 -12.81
C GLY A 152 -4.31 7.40 -13.33
N ARG A 153 -5.64 7.40 -13.30
CA ARG A 153 -6.50 8.53 -13.70
C ARG A 153 -6.32 9.74 -12.81
N PHE A 154 -6.19 9.54 -11.49
CA PHE A 154 -5.88 10.63 -10.57
C PHE A 154 -4.55 11.29 -10.93
N VAL A 155 -3.49 10.52 -11.16
CA VAL A 155 -2.17 11.06 -11.56
C VAL A 155 -2.27 11.78 -12.91
N ALA A 156 -2.97 11.18 -13.88
CA ALA A 156 -3.17 11.77 -15.22
C ALA A 156 -3.90 13.11 -15.16
N SER A 157 -4.89 13.27 -14.29
CA SER A 157 -5.63 14.53 -14.12
C SER A 157 -4.74 15.69 -13.67
N GLN A 158 -3.61 15.39 -13.01
CA GLN A 158 -2.64 16.36 -12.53
C GLN A 158 -1.50 16.64 -13.54
N LEU A 159 -1.39 15.84 -14.61
CA LEU A 159 -0.31 15.89 -15.61
C LEU A 159 -0.87 15.86 -17.03
N PRO A 160 -1.62 16.91 -17.44
CA PRO A 160 -2.29 16.97 -18.74
C PRO A 160 -1.33 16.99 -19.94
N GLU A 161 -0.05 17.25 -19.71
CA GLU A 161 1.00 17.25 -20.73
C GLU A 161 1.48 15.83 -21.10
N LYS A 162 1.15 14.82 -20.30
CA LYS A 162 1.51 13.42 -20.54
C LYS A 162 0.33 12.63 -21.11
N HIS A 163 0.64 11.66 -21.93
CA HIS A 163 -0.35 10.73 -22.48
C HIS A 163 -0.34 9.45 -21.64
N PHE A 164 -1.49 9.12 -21.05
CA PHE A 164 -1.63 7.93 -20.22
C PHE A 164 -2.38 6.83 -20.95
N ILE A 165 -1.79 5.63 -20.90
CA ILE A 165 -2.43 4.37 -21.24
C ILE A 165 -2.79 3.71 -19.90
N PHE A 166 -4.05 3.26 -19.74
CA PHE A 166 -4.52 2.67 -18.51
C PHE A 166 -4.69 1.16 -18.65
N ASN A 167 -4.42 0.47 -17.56
CA ASN A 167 -4.93 -0.87 -17.32
C ASN A 167 -6.28 -0.77 -16.61
N ASP A 168 -7.13 -1.80 -16.68
CA ASP A 168 -8.48 -1.82 -16.11
C ASP A 168 -8.54 -2.43 -14.69
N GLY A 169 -7.41 -2.58 -14.04
CA GLY A 169 -7.31 -3.06 -12.67
C GLY A 169 -7.80 -2.04 -11.63
N PHE A 170 -8.18 -2.50 -10.46
CA PHE A 170 -8.71 -1.66 -9.39
C PHE A 170 -8.62 -2.32 -8.02
N CYS A 171 -8.61 -1.50 -6.97
CA CYS A 171 -8.80 -1.97 -5.60
C CYS A 171 -10.30 -2.18 -5.31
N HIS A 172 -10.69 -3.41 -4.99
CA HIS A 172 -12.10 -3.73 -4.71
C HIS A 172 -12.65 -3.01 -3.47
N VAL A 173 -11.80 -2.68 -2.50
CA VAL A 173 -12.18 -1.93 -1.29
C VAL A 173 -12.53 -0.49 -1.63
N HIS A 174 -11.62 0.23 -2.29
CA HIS A 174 -11.81 1.64 -2.64
C HIS A 174 -12.93 1.83 -3.69
N LYS A 175 -13.02 0.91 -4.67
CA LYS A 175 -14.11 0.91 -5.66
C LYS A 175 -15.49 0.60 -5.06
N SER A 176 -15.55 -0.02 -3.87
CA SER A 176 -16.81 -0.29 -3.18
C SER A 176 -17.39 0.89 -2.41
N ILE A 177 -16.67 2.00 -2.32
CA ILE A 177 -17.17 3.26 -1.76
C ILE A 177 -18.03 3.93 -2.81
N HIS A 178 -19.33 4.12 -2.52
CA HIS A 178 -20.29 4.65 -3.47
C HIS A 178 -20.67 6.09 -3.16
N LYS A 179 -20.89 6.87 -4.24
CA LYS A 179 -21.21 8.30 -4.16
C LYS A 179 -22.41 8.60 -3.28
N GLU A 180 -23.47 7.79 -3.38
CA GLU A 180 -24.70 7.96 -2.62
C GLU A 180 -24.47 7.74 -1.11
N GLU A 181 -23.56 6.81 -0.74
CA GLU A 181 -23.20 6.57 0.66
C GLU A 181 -22.36 7.73 1.21
N LEU A 182 -21.41 8.24 0.41
CA LEU A 182 -20.62 9.42 0.78
C LEU A 182 -21.50 10.67 0.95
N GLN A 183 -22.47 10.89 0.05
CA GLN A 183 -23.41 12.02 0.16
C GLN A 183 -24.22 11.93 1.44
N LYS A 184 -24.75 10.76 1.81
CA LYS A 184 -25.45 10.53 3.09
C LYS A 184 -24.56 10.79 4.29
N ALA A 185 -23.28 10.37 4.23
CA ALA A 185 -22.34 10.65 5.30
C ALA A 185 -22.07 12.16 5.45
N LYS A 186 -21.94 12.90 4.34
CA LYS A 186 -21.81 14.37 4.33
C LYS A 186 -23.06 15.07 4.87
N GLU A 187 -24.25 14.58 4.55
CA GLU A 187 -25.52 15.10 5.11
C GLU A 187 -25.61 14.88 6.62
N ALA A 188 -25.14 13.72 7.11
CA ALA A 188 -25.11 13.39 8.54
C ALA A 188 -24.05 14.17 9.31
N HIS A 189 -22.96 14.55 8.66
CA HIS A 189 -21.79 15.23 9.24
C HIS A 189 -21.36 16.42 8.37
N PRO A 190 -22.18 17.48 8.25
CA PRO A 190 -21.93 18.59 7.32
C PRO A 190 -20.67 19.40 7.65
N GLU A 191 -20.16 19.31 8.88
CA GLU A 191 -18.92 19.93 9.35
C GLU A 191 -17.67 19.13 9.01
N ALA A 192 -17.81 17.86 8.56
CA ALA A 192 -16.69 16.97 8.36
C ALA A 192 -16.00 17.23 7.03
N LEU A 193 -14.66 17.23 7.03
CA LEU A 193 -13.86 17.17 5.81
C LEU A 193 -13.74 15.73 5.31
N VAL A 194 -13.84 15.55 4.00
CA VAL A 194 -13.72 14.25 3.33
C VAL A 194 -12.28 14.01 2.90
N LEU A 195 -11.65 12.99 3.49
CA LEU A 195 -10.28 12.59 3.18
C LEU A 195 -10.30 11.26 2.43
N THR A 196 -9.72 11.24 1.22
CA THR A 196 -9.92 10.15 0.27
C THR A 196 -8.61 9.60 -0.27
N HIS A 197 -8.53 8.28 -0.38
CA HIS A 197 -7.43 7.61 -1.06
C HIS A 197 -7.63 7.67 -2.59
N PRO A 198 -6.57 7.93 -3.39
CA PRO A 198 -6.68 8.09 -4.85
C PRO A 198 -7.04 6.83 -5.63
N GLU A 199 -7.13 5.65 -5.00
CA GLU A 199 -7.72 4.42 -5.58
C GLU A 199 -9.26 4.46 -5.61
N CYS A 200 -9.89 5.45 -4.99
CA CYS A 200 -11.33 5.67 -5.13
C CYS A 200 -11.69 6.14 -6.54
N THR A 201 -12.93 5.88 -6.95
CA THR A 201 -13.44 6.32 -8.26
C THR A 201 -13.51 7.85 -8.37
N GLY A 202 -13.44 8.37 -9.60
CA GLY A 202 -13.39 9.82 -9.85
C GLY A 202 -14.53 10.61 -9.22
N ASP A 203 -15.75 10.04 -9.20
CA ASP A 203 -16.93 10.65 -8.59
C ASP A 203 -16.87 10.77 -7.06
N ILE A 204 -16.06 9.95 -6.39
CA ILE A 204 -15.71 10.09 -4.97
C ILE A 204 -14.64 11.17 -4.81
N LEU A 205 -13.61 11.16 -5.67
CA LEU A 205 -12.54 12.17 -5.61
C LEU A 205 -13.07 13.59 -5.81
N GLU A 206 -14.08 13.79 -6.68
CA GLU A 206 -14.75 15.07 -6.90
C GLU A 206 -15.47 15.62 -5.65
N LEU A 207 -15.86 14.77 -4.72
CA LEU A 207 -16.54 15.15 -3.47
C LEU A 207 -15.59 15.33 -2.28
N SER A 208 -14.30 15.14 -2.49
CA SER A 208 -13.27 15.08 -1.46
C SER A 208 -12.65 16.46 -1.21
N ASP A 209 -12.35 16.76 0.05
CA ASP A 209 -11.64 17.97 0.46
C ASP A 209 -10.12 17.75 0.44
N PHE A 210 -9.67 16.50 0.59
CA PHE A 210 -8.27 16.12 0.47
C PHE A 210 -8.14 14.73 -0.17
N ILE A 211 -7.18 14.57 -1.08
CA ILE A 211 -6.85 13.31 -1.73
C ILE A 211 -5.38 13.01 -1.47
N GLY A 212 -5.10 11.83 -0.92
CA GLY A 212 -3.73 11.43 -0.60
C GLY A 212 -3.61 9.97 -0.20
N SER A 213 -2.36 9.50 -0.05
CA SER A 213 -2.07 8.17 0.48
C SER A 213 -2.55 8.01 1.92
N THR A 214 -2.56 6.78 2.43
CA THR A 214 -2.94 6.51 3.82
C THR A 214 -2.13 7.34 4.82
N SER A 215 -0.80 7.40 4.67
CA SER A 215 0.06 8.25 5.51
C SER A 215 -0.29 9.74 5.39
N GLN A 216 -0.59 10.21 4.17
CA GLN A 216 -0.96 11.61 3.93
C GLN A 216 -2.33 11.95 4.52
N ILE A 217 -3.29 11.02 4.49
CA ILE A 217 -4.60 11.17 5.15
C ILE A 217 -4.41 11.30 6.67
N ILE A 218 -3.61 10.43 7.29
CA ILE A 218 -3.31 10.49 8.73
C ILE A 218 -2.64 11.83 9.07
N ASP A 219 -1.66 12.23 8.29
CA ASP A 219 -0.90 13.46 8.48
C ASP A 219 -1.79 14.71 8.35
N TYR A 220 -2.65 14.74 7.33
CA TYR A 220 -3.61 15.83 7.12
C TYR A 220 -4.59 15.92 8.28
N ALA A 221 -5.19 14.80 8.69
CA ALA A 221 -6.12 14.77 9.82
C ALA A 221 -5.45 15.24 11.11
N THR A 222 -4.17 14.87 11.32
CA THR A 222 -3.42 15.24 12.53
C THR A 222 -3.08 16.74 12.56
N LYS A 223 -2.67 17.33 11.43
CA LYS A 223 -2.27 18.74 11.32
C LYS A 223 -3.43 19.71 11.16
N SER A 224 -4.59 19.22 10.72
CA SER A 224 -5.80 20.04 10.49
C SER A 224 -6.35 20.62 11.80
N GLU A 225 -6.85 21.85 11.74
CA GLU A 225 -7.62 22.46 12.83
C GLU A 225 -9.04 21.88 12.92
N ASN A 226 -9.53 21.21 11.87
CA ASN A 226 -10.82 20.54 11.90
C ASN A 226 -10.79 19.30 12.80
N ASN A 227 -11.91 19.03 13.47
CA ASN A 227 -12.01 17.93 14.44
C ASN A 227 -12.91 16.79 13.95
N THR A 228 -13.48 16.90 12.74
CA THR A 228 -14.43 15.92 12.21
C THR A 228 -14.08 15.56 10.78
N PHE A 229 -13.97 14.27 10.47
CA PHE A 229 -13.54 13.78 9.17
C PHE A 229 -14.38 12.57 8.72
N ILE A 230 -14.68 12.51 7.42
CA ILE A 230 -15.17 11.33 6.73
C ILE A 230 -13.99 10.72 5.98
N ILE A 231 -13.72 9.44 6.22
CA ILE A 231 -12.54 8.74 5.71
C ILE A 231 -12.95 7.78 4.59
N CYS A 232 -12.48 8.04 3.39
CA CYS A 232 -12.71 7.23 2.19
C CYS A 232 -11.46 6.40 1.86
N THR A 233 -11.13 5.47 2.75
CA THR A 233 -10.10 4.43 2.56
C THR A 233 -10.41 3.22 3.43
N GLU A 234 -9.55 2.21 3.43
CA GLU A 234 -9.70 0.98 4.24
C GLU A 234 -9.76 1.31 5.74
N MET A 235 -10.68 0.65 6.44
CA MET A 235 -11.03 1.05 7.83
C MET A 235 -9.95 0.72 8.89
N GLY A 236 -8.95 -0.06 8.58
CA GLY A 236 -7.81 -0.29 9.50
C GLY A 236 -7.12 1.00 9.92
N VAL A 237 -7.08 1.99 9.01
CA VAL A 237 -6.50 3.31 9.29
C VAL A 237 -7.10 4.01 10.51
N PHE A 238 -8.33 3.66 10.90
CA PHE A 238 -9.00 4.27 12.05
C PHE A 238 -8.25 4.02 13.36
N TYR A 239 -7.56 2.88 13.50
CA TYR A 239 -6.75 2.63 14.68
C TYR A 239 -5.69 3.72 14.86
N GLU A 240 -4.88 3.97 13.85
CA GLU A 240 -3.82 4.98 13.91
C GLU A 240 -4.38 6.41 14.00
N LEU A 241 -5.48 6.70 13.29
CA LEU A 241 -6.17 8.00 13.38
C LEU A 241 -6.61 8.30 14.81
N HIS A 242 -7.22 7.33 15.52
CA HIS A 242 -7.64 7.50 16.90
C HIS A 242 -6.48 7.57 17.88
N GLN A 243 -5.42 6.77 17.66
CA GLN A 243 -4.22 6.81 18.49
C GLN A 243 -3.55 8.19 18.45
N LYS A 244 -3.40 8.77 17.26
CA LYS A 244 -2.76 10.08 17.09
C LYS A 244 -3.67 11.25 17.45
N ASN A 245 -4.97 11.08 17.36
CA ASN A 245 -5.95 12.16 17.49
C ASN A 245 -7.16 11.74 18.35
N PRO A 246 -6.97 11.47 19.65
CA PRO A 246 -8.03 10.92 20.51
C PRO A 246 -9.26 11.84 20.67
N GLU A 247 -9.10 13.15 20.45
CA GLU A 247 -10.18 14.14 20.57
C GLU A 247 -10.94 14.36 19.24
N LYS A 248 -10.44 13.82 18.12
CA LYS A 248 -11.07 14.01 16.81
C LYS A 248 -12.05 12.89 16.48
N LYS A 249 -13.01 13.19 15.60
CA LYS A 249 -14.04 12.26 15.17
C LYS A 249 -13.80 11.82 13.74
N PHE A 250 -13.85 10.50 13.53
CA PHE A 250 -13.64 9.89 12.24
C PHE A 250 -14.82 8.99 11.88
N TYR A 251 -15.38 9.16 10.69
CA TYR A 251 -16.53 8.42 10.18
C TYR A 251 -16.16 7.67 8.91
N SER A 252 -16.61 6.44 8.80
CA SER A 252 -16.51 5.64 7.57
C SER A 252 -17.66 5.95 6.62
N VAL A 253 -17.51 5.59 5.35
CA VAL A 253 -18.55 5.62 4.34
C VAL A 253 -19.12 4.22 4.18
N GLY A 254 -20.32 3.96 4.70
CA GLY A 254 -20.95 2.64 4.61
C GLY A 254 -20.20 1.56 5.43
N HIS A 255 -20.30 0.27 4.97
CA HIS A 255 -19.79 -0.89 5.69
C HIS A 255 -18.77 -1.72 4.88
N ARG A 256 -18.35 -1.22 3.71
CA ARG A 256 -17.58 -2.00 2.73
C ARG A 256 -16.10 -1.66 2.67
N GLN A 257 -15.65 -0.68 3.44
CA GLN A 257 -14.25 -0.25 3.50
C GLN A 257 -13.36 -1.24 4.28
N PHE A 258 -13.47 -2.51 3.94
CA PHE A 258 -12.85 -3.61 4.65
C PHE A 258 -12.07 -4.48 3.67
N CYS A 259 -10.76 -4.64 3.90
CA CYS A 259 -9.93 -5.55 3.12
C CYS A 259 -9.84 -6.92 3.81
N PRO A 260 -10.55 -7.95 3.32
CA PRO A 260 -10.52 -9.26 3.96
C PRO A 260 -9.12 -9.86 3.98
N ASN A 261 -8.29 -9.57 2.99
CA ASN A 261 -6.94 -10.11 2.89
C ASN A 261 -5.99 -9.51 3.94
N MET A 262 -6.08 -8.19 4.19
CA MET A 262 -5.31 -7.57 5.28
C MET A 262 -5.76 -8.07 6.66
N LYS A 263 -7.05 -8.42 6.82
CA LYS A 263 -7.61 -8.94 8.07
C LYS A 263 -7.36 -10.45 8.27
N MET A 264 -6.69 -11.12 7.34
CA MET A 264 -6.14 -12.46 7.57
C MET A 264 -4.94 -12.42 8.51
N VAL A 265 -4.21 -11.30 8.54
CA VAL A 265 -3.05 -11.12 9.41
C VAL A 265 -3.51 -10.94 10.86
N ARG A 266 -3.16 -11.91 11.72
CA ARG A 266 -3.55 -11.96 13.14
C ARG A 266 -2.34 -12.21 14.04
N LEU A 267 -2.49 -11.95 15.33
CA LEU A 267 -1.42 -12.19 16.33
C LEU A 267 -0.91 -13.64 16.32
N GLU A 268 -1.82 -14.61 16.19
CA GLU A 268 -1.46 -16.03 16.11
C GLU A 268 -0.57 -16.31 14.90
N GLY A 269 -0.88 -15.71 13.74
CA GLY A 269 -0.06 -15.84 12.53
C GLY A 269 1.33 -15.22 12.69
N VAL A 270 1.43 -14.05 13.32
CA VAL A 270 2.72 -13.44 13.65
C VAL A 270 3.57 -14.32 14.56
N LYS A 271 2.94 -14.90 15.59
CA LYS A 271 3.62 -15.85 16.50
C LYS A 271 4.10 -17.08 15.74
N GLU A 272 3.23 -17.72 14.95
CA GLU A 272 3.54 -18.91 14.16
C GLU A 272 4.68 -18.64 13.16
N ALA A 273 4.63 -17.49 12.48
CA ALA A 273 5.69 -17.06 11.56
C ALA A 273 7.05 -16.96 12.26
N LEU A 274 7.09 -16.42 13.48
CA LEU A 274 8.31 -16.31 14.27
C LEU A 274 8.79 -17.68 14.81
N GLU A 275 7.88 -18.58 15.18
CA GLU A 275 8.21 -19.93 15.66
C GLU A 275 8.79 -20.79 14.55
N THR A 276 8.11 -20.83 13.41
CA THR A 276 8.39 -21.73 12.30
C THR A 276 9.35 -21.14 11.26
N MET A 277 9.49 -19.83 11.23
CA MET A 277 10.15 -19.06 10.16
C MET A 277 9.53 -19.35 8.78
N GLN A 278 8.22 -19.56 8.74
CA GLN A 278 7.42 -19.85 7.55
C GLN A 278 6.10 -19.06 7.59
N PRO A 279 5.50 -18.77 6.43
CA PRO A 279 6.04 -18.97 5.08
C PRO A 279 7.13 -17.94 4.74
N GLU A 280 8.29 -18.42 4.28
CA GLU A 280 9.38 -17.55 3.80
C GLU A 280 9.13 -17.11 2.35
N VAL A 281 9.34 -15.83 2.08
CA VAL A 281 9.26 -15.28 0.72
C VAL A 281 10.51 -15.70 -0.07
N ASN A 282 10.29 -16.51 -1.09
CA ASN A 282 11.34 -16.99 -1.98
C ASN A 282 11.07 -16.52 -3.41
N LEU A 283 12.07 -15.97 -4.07
CA LEU A 283 11.99 -15.48 -5.44
C LEU A 283 13.13 -16.08 -6.25
N ASP A 284 12.88 -16.31 -7.54
CA ASP A 284 13.94 -16.58 -8.48
C ASP A 284 14.92 -15.40 -8.53
N GLU A 285 16.23 -15.69 -8.51
CA GLU A 285 17.23 -14.64 -8.37
C GLU A 285 17.32 -13.73 -9.59
N GLU A 286 17.13 -14.26 -10.80
CA GLU A 286 17.11 -13.43 -12.02
C GLU A 286 15.91 -12.48 -12.03
N MET A 287 14.71 -13.00 -11.69
CA MET A 287 13.50 -12.20 -11.56
C MET A 287 13.66 -11.15 -10.45
N ARG A 288 14.20 -11.55 -9.30
CA ARG A 288 14.45 -10.63 -8.17
C ARG A 288 15.32 -9.45 -8.59
N GLN A 289 16.43 -9.73 -9.31
CA GLN A 289 17.35 -8.68 -9.78
C GLN A 289 16.67 -7.72 -10.75
N LYS A 290 15.86 -8.22 -11.67
CA LYS A 290 15.07 -7.38 -12.59
C LYS A 290 14.07 -6.52 -11.85
N ALA A 291 13.32 -7.09 -10.91
CA ALA A 291 12.33 -6.39 -10.11
C ALA A 291 12.93 -5.37 -9.12
N ALA A 292 14.22 -5.53 -8.75
CA ALA A 292 14.91 -4.58 -7.88
C ALA A 292 15.10 -3.22 -8.57
N LEU A 293 15.38 -3.19 -9.87
CA LEU A 293 15.66 -1.95 -10.60
C LEU A 293 14.52 -0.91 -10.50
N PRO A 294 13.25 -1.24 -10.82
CA PRO A 294 12.15 -0.28 -10.71
C PRO A 294 11.82 0.10 -9.25
N LEU A 295 12.02 -0.80 -8.28
CA LEU A 295 11.83 -0.50 -6.85
C LEU A 295 12.91 0.45 -6.32
N GLU A 296 14.18 0.20 -6.62
CA GLU A 296 15.29 1.08 -6.26
C GLU A 296 15.15 2.45 -6.92
N LYS A 297 14.71 2.49 -8.17
CA LYS A 297 14.41 3.74 -8.89
C LYS A 297 13.30 4.52 -8.19
N MET A 298 12.25 3.86 -7.71
CA MET A 298 11.20 4.48 -6.90
C MET A 298 11.80 5.14 -5.65
N LEU A 299 12.55 4.39 -4.85
CA LEU A 299 13.16 4.91 -3.61
C LEU A 299 14.06 6.12 -3.89
N LYS A 300 14.87 6.04 -4.95
CA LYS A 300 15.77 7.14 -5.35
C LYS A 300 15.01 8.39 -5.78
N LEU A 301 13.98 8.25 -6.62
CA LEU A 301 13.21 9.39 -7.14
C LEU A 301 12.28 10.01 -6.07
N ALA A 302 11.77 9.19 -5.15
CA ALA A 302 10.96 9.69 -4.04
C ALA A 302 11.78 10.52 -3.04
N ALA A 303 13.08 10.21 -2.87
CA ALA A 303 13.98 10.92 -1.95
C ALA A 303 14.49 12.27 -2.49
N GLN A 304 14.39 12.55 -3.80
CA GLN A 304 14.76 13.81 -4.43
C GLN A 304 13.69 14.89 -4.20
#